data_c925aa3c3f8a00fc9a2c05d941df8a03
#
_entry.id   c925aa3c3f8a00fc9a2c05d941df8a03
#
_cell.length_a   1.000
_cell.length_b   1.000
_cell.length_c   1.000
_cell.angle_alpha   90.00
_cell.angle_beta   90.00
_cell.angle_gamma   90.00
#
_symmetry.space_group_name_H-M   'P 1'
#
loop_
_entity.id
_entity.type
_entity.pdbx_description
1 polymer ?
#
loop_
_entity_poly.entity_id
_entity_poly.type
_entity_poly.pdbx_seq_one_letter_code
_entity_poly.pdbx_strand_id
1 'polypeptide(L)'
;MSESLALSGITVERGRRAVVRDVTIEIPAGEITALLGPNGAGKSSLVLAVGGVLTPRAGSVRVNGRDLAGRRPERIRSAGIAIVPEGRRLLADLTVDDNIRVATYSLPREQARAGRERVLELFPEIGRRLSAPARMLSGGEQQMVVLAQALVCEPRYMLIDELSLGLAPVIVNRLVPRIRAVAESGIGILLIEQFTTIALGLANQAHIMEGGQLRFSGLARDLRARPELLRSAYLLRGSAAQPGPPATPATPGTPGTPDPSGSR
;
A
#
# COMPACT_ATOMS: atom_id res chain seq x y z
N MET A 1 22.59 -13.65 12.53
CA MET A 1 21.93 -12.38 12.09
C MET A 1 20.60 -12.81 11.47
N SER A 2 19.47 -12.30 11.97
CA SER A 2 18.17 -12.59 11.38
C SER A 2 18.13 -12.02 9.95
N GLU A 3 17.53 -12.76 9.01
CA GLU A 3 17.32 -12.24 7.65
C GLU A 3 16.32 -11.08 7.71
N SER A 4 16.67 -9.94 7.09
CA SER A 4 15.79 -8.78 7.04
C SER A 4 15.96 -7.97 5.75
N LEU A 5 14.91 -7.25 5.38
CA LEU A 5 14.98 -6.12 4.46
C LEU A 5 15.24 -4.86 5.28
N ALA A 6 16.43 -4.29 5.15
CA ALA A 6 16.85 -3.10 5.90
C ALA A 6 16.83 -1.85 5.00
N LEU A 7 16.05 -0.87 5.40
CA LEU A 7 16.04 0.48 4.85
C LEU A 7 16.82 1.37 5.81
N SER A 8 17.90 2.03 5.35
CA SER A 8 18.76 2.86 6.21
C SER A 8 18.92 4.24 5.61
N GLY A 9 18.43 5.25 6.32
CA GLY A 9 18.63 6.66 5.97
C GLY A 9 17.98 7.07 4.63
N ILE A 10 16.88 6.42 4.23
CA ILE A 10 16.26 6.64 2.91
C ILE A 10 15.74 8.07 2.81
N THR A 11 16.24 8.79 1.81
CA THR A 11 15.76 10.13 1.43
C THR A 11 15.32 10.12 -0.02
N VAL A 12 14.07 10.55 -0.28
CA VAL A 12 13.46 10.60 -1.62
C VAL A 12 13.00 12.01 -1.92
N GLU A 13 13.30 12.49 -3.13
CA GLU A 13 12.83 13.78 -3.65
C GLU A 13 11.83 13.58 -4.79
N ARG A 14 10.84 14.46 -4.83
CA ARG A 14 9.96 14.67 -5.99
C ARG A 14 10.09 16.12 -6.45
N GLY A 15 10.70 16.33 -7.60
CA GLY A 15 11.14 17.65 -8.03
C GLY A 15 12.20 18.19 -7.06
N ARG A 16 11.95 19.39 -6.49
CA ARG A 16 12.86 20.05 -5.53
C ARG A 16 12.48 19.78 -4.06
N ARG A 17 11.47 18.94 -3.79
CA ARG A 17 10.97 18.71 -2.43
C ARG A 17 11.33 17.32 -1.95
N ALA A 18 11.99 17.22 -0.80
CA ALA A 18 12.18 15.97 -0.09
C ALA A 18 10.84 15.52 0.51
N VAL A 19 10.32 14.39 0.00
CA VAL A 19 9.05 13.79 0.43
C VAL A 19 9.25 12.63 1.40
N VAL A 20 10.47 12.07 1.45
CA VAL A 20 10.95 11.11 2.45
C VAL A 20 12.30 11.61 2.94
N ARG A 21 12.54 11.62 4.25
CA ARG A 21 13.72 12.19 4.86
C ARG A 21 14.28 11.26 5.94
N ASP A 22 15.45 10.71 5.69
CA ASP A 22 16.22 9.92 6.65
C ASP A 22 15.41 8.79 7.31
N VAL A 23 14.67 8.02 6.50
CA VAL A 23 13.81 6.94 7.00
C VAL A 23 14.63 5.67 7.14
N THR A 24 14.62 5.11 8.38
CA THR A 24 15.25 3.84 8.72
C THR A 24 14.19 2.88 9.26
N ILE A 25 14.01 1.75 8.58
CA ILE A 25 13.03 0.70 8.92
C ILE A 25 13.68 -0.65 8.66
N GLU A 26 13.49 -1.58 9.56
CA GLU A 26 13.85 -2.99 9.38
C GLU A 26 12.58 -3.83 9.27
N ILE A 27 12.54 -4.72 8.29
CA ILE A 27 11.45 -5.68 8.04
C ILE A 27 12.05 -7.07 8.18
N PRO A 28 11.90 -7.72 9.36
CA PRO A 28 12.40 -9.07 9.59
C PRO A 28 11.64 -10.09 8.73
N ALA A 29 12.33 -11.16 8.33
CA ALA A 29 11.68 -12.30 7.68
C ALA A 29 10.66 -12.94 8.64
N GLY A 30 9.49 -13.32 8.13
CA GLY A 30 8.44 -13.94 8.93
C GLY A 30 7.62 -12.98 9.80
N GLU A 31 7.90 -11.68 9.75
CA GLU A 31 7.20 -10.67 10.55
C GLU A 31 6.45 -9.65 9.69
N ILE A 32 5.46 -9.03 10.31
CA ILE A 32 4.71 -7.93 9.71
C ILE A 32 5.12 -6.62 10.39
N THR A 33 5.66 -5.70 9.61
CA THR A 33 5.98 -4.33 10.02
C THR A 33 4.93 -3.39 9.43
N ALA A 34 4.24 -2.61 10.26
CA ALA A 34 3.27 -1.61 9.80
C ALA A 34 3.93 -0.25 9.59
N LEU A 35 3.61 0.41 8.48
CA LEU A 35 3.93 1.80 8.23
C LEU A 35 2.63 2.61 8.14
N LEU A 36 2.35 3.38 9.16
CA LEU A 36 1.14 4.17 9.35
C LEU A 36 1.41 5.66 9.07
N GLY A 37 0.37 6.40 8.78
CA GLY A 37 0.46 7.84 8.63
C GLY A 37 -0.58 8.40 7.66
N PRO A 38 -0.84 9.71 7.69
CA PRO A 38 -1.83 10.36 6.84
C PRO A 38 -1.44 10.33 5.36
N ASN A 39 -2.42 10.61 4.48
CA ASN A 39 -2.16 10.77 3.05
C ASN A 39 -1.15 11.89 2.80
N GLY A 40 -0.21 11.66 1.89
CA GLY A 40 0.90 12.59 1.60
C GLY A 40 2.01 12.61 2.67
N ALA A 41 2.03 11.64 3.62
CA ALA A 41 3.14 11.52 4.58
C ALA A 41 4.46 11.06 3.93
N GLY A 42 4.41 10.50 2.70
CA GLY A 42 5.58 9.99 1.98
C GLY A 42 5.62 8.46 1.82
N LYS A 43 4.65 7.73 2.38
CA LYS A 43 4.62 6.26 2.41
C LYS A 43 4.75 5.62 1.02
N SER A 44 3.89 5.98 0.07
CA SER A 44 3.94 5.43 -1.30
C SER A 44 5.21 5.86 -2.05
N SER A 45 5.82 7.03 -1.72
CA SER A 45 7.12 7.43 -2.28
C SER A 45 8.24 6.55 -1.74
N LEU A 46 8.19 6.14 -0.48
CA LEU A 46 9.12 5.17 0.11
C LEU A 46 8.98 3.81 -0.58
N VAL A 47 7.75 3.31 -0.77
CA VAL A 47 7.49 2.05 -1.50
C VAL A 47 8.05 2.09 -2.91
N LEU A 48 7.80 3.18 -3.65
CA LEU A 48 8.33 3.36 -5.01
C LEU A 48 9.86 3.42 -5.05
N ALA A 49 10.49 3.96 -4.01
CA ALA A 49 11.95 3.99 -3.91
C ALA A 49 12.53 2.60 -3.61
N VAL A 50 11.93 1.84 -2.68
CA VAL A 50 12.31 0.44 -2.42
C VAL A 50 12.09 -0.42 -3.65
N GLY A 51 11.01 -0.17 -4.41
CA GLY A 51 10.69 -0.87 -5.64
C GLY A 51 11.52 -0.49 -6.86
N GLY A 52 12.45 0.46 -6.73
CA GLY A 52 13.32 0.89 -7.82
C GLY A 52 12.64 1.76 -8.90
N VAL A 53 11.42 2.24 -8.64
CA VAL A 53 10.69 3.19 -9.51
C VAL A 53 11.18 4.61 -9.30
N LEU A 54 11.49 4.97 -8.04
CA LEU A 54 12.14 6.22 -7.70
C LEU A 54 13.57 5.94 -7.21
N THR A 55 14.53 6.72 -7.66
CA THR A 55 15.90 6.63 -7.14
C THR A 55 16.01 7.42 -5.84
N PRO A 56 16.37 6.79 -4.70
CA PRO A 56 16.66 7.52 -3.48
C PRO A 56 17.82 8.50 -3.70
N ARG A 57 17.73 9.70 -3.12
CA ARG A 57 18.83 10.65 -3.09
C ARG A 57 19.94 10.21 -2.14
N ALA A 58 19.56 9.57 -1.04
CA ALA A 58 20.46 9.06 -0.03
C ALA A 58 19.88 7.82 0.65
N GLY A 59 20.72 7.09 1.35
CA GLY A 59 20.37 5.89 2.08
C GLY A 59 20.61 4.61 1.29
N SER A 60 20.32 3.47 1.92
CA SER A 60 20.48 2.13 1.33
C SER A 60 19.26 1.24 1.54
N VAL A 61 19.00 0.33 0.59
CA VAL A 61 17.99 -0.72 0.65
C VAL A 61 18.72 -2.05 0.59
N ARG A 62 18.79 -2.78 1.70
CA ARG A 62 19.61 -4.01 1.77
C ARG A 62 18.79 -5.25 2.01
N VAL A 63 19.06 -6.28 1.22
CA VAL A 63 18.60 -7.65 1.44
C VAL A 63 19.82 -8.55 1.54
N ASN A 64 19.97 -9.26 2.64
CA ASN A 64 21.12 -10.14 2.88
C ASN A 64 22.48 -9.45 2.63
N GLY A 65 22.64 -8.21 3.10
CA GLY A 65 23.86 -7.41 2.96
C GLY A 65 24.06 -6.76 1.59
N ARG A 66 23.29 -7.13 0.57
CA ARG A 66 23.37 -6.57 -0.79
C ARG A 66 22.53 -5.30 -0.88
N ASP A 67 23.16 -4.19 -1.27
CA ASP A 67 22.48 -2.92 -1.51
C ASP A 67 21.77 -2.91 -2.87
N LEU A 68 20.50 -2.58 -2.83
CA LEU A 68 19.59 -2.51 -3.96
C LEU A 68 19.11 -1.08 -4.27
N ALA A 69 19.55 -0.07 -3.51
CA ALA A 69 19.14 1.31 -3.70
C ALA A 69 19.42 1.79 -5.14
N GLY A 70 18.41 2.41 -5.78
CA GLY A 70 18.51 2.88 -7.17
C GLY A 70 18.64 1.78 -8.24
N ARG A 71 18.49 0.50 -7.88
CA ARG A 71 18.41 -0.58 -8.86
C ARG A 71 17.05 -0.57 -9.55
N ARG A 72 17.01 -1.04 -10.81
CA ARG A 72 15.78 -1.15 -11.60
C ARG A 72 14.79 -2.16 -10.98
N PRO A 73 13.47 -2.01 -11.19
CA PRO A 73 12.44 -2.88 -10.61
C PRO A 73 12.68 -4.38 -10.84
N GLU A 74 13.21 -4.77 -12.02
CA GLU A 74 13.50 -6.17 -12.32
C GLU A 74 14.58 -6.74 -11.39
N ARG A 75 15.57 -5.94 -11.02
CA ARG A 75 16.64 -6.35 -10.09
C ARG A 75 16.15 -6.42 -8.65
N ILE A 76 15.24 -5.51 -8.26
CA ILE A 76 14.57 -5.54 -6.95
C ILE A 76 13.74 -6.82 -6.83
N ARG A 77 12.93 -7.13 -7.85
CA ARG A 77 12.13 -8.35 -7.91
C ARG A 77 13.01 -9.62 -7.86
N SER A 78 14.07 -9.67 -8.66
CA SER A 78 15.02 -10.81 -8.65
C SER A 78 15.75 -10.98 -7.33
N ALA A 79 15.83 -9.94 -6.49
CA ALA A 79 16.36 -10.01 -5.13
C ALA A 79 15.32 -10.51 -4.10
N GLY A 80 14.10 -10.82 -4.54
CA GLY A 80 13.04 -11.36 -3.71
C GLY A 80 12.15 -10.30 -3.05
N ILE A 81 12.06 -9.09 -3.59
CA ILE A 81 11.13 -8.06 -3.12
C ILE A 81 9.95 -7.96 -4.09
N ALA A 82 8.72 -8.19 -3.60
CA ALA A 82 7.49 -7.97 -4.33
C ALA A 82 6.74 -6.75 -3.80
N ILE A 83 6.04 -6.05 -4.69
CA ILE A 83 5.22 -4.90 -4.35
C ILE A 83 3.79 -5.14 -4.78
N VAL A 84 2.87 -4.95 -3.86
CA VAL A 84 1.43 -4.86 -4.07
C VAL A 84 1.08 -3.37 -4.05
N PRO A 85 0.91 -2.72 -5.21
CA PRO A 85 0.65 -1.29 -5.26
C PRO A 85 -0.79 -0.97 -4.90
N GLU A 86 -1.04 0.26 -4.48
CA GLU A 86 -2.38 0.83 -4.38
C GLU A 86 -3.13 0.75 -5.72
N GLY A 87 -4.45 0.51 -5.67
CA GLY A 87 -5.34 0.65 -6.82
C GLY A 87 -5.48 -0.58 -7.70
N ARG A 88 -5.17 -1.78 -7.19
CA ARG A 88 -5.48 -3.07 -7.86
C ARG A 88 -5.14 -3.10 -9.34
N ARG A 89 -3.87 -2.86 -9.68
CA ARG A 89 -3.39 -2.71 -11.07
C ARG A 89 -3.37 -4.05 -11.82
N LEU A 90 -4.57 -4.57 -12.12
CA LEU A 90 -4.78 -5.76 -12.94
C LEU A 90 -4.89 -5.40 -14.42
N LEU A 91 -4.58 -6.35 -15.27
CA LEU A 91 -4.89 -6.31 -16.68
C LEU A 91 -6.37 -6.69 -16.83
N ALA A 92 -7.24 -5.69 -16.87
CA ALA A 92 -8.68 -5.82 -16.66
C ALA A 92 -9.37 -6.74 -17.67
N ASP A 93 -8.92 -6.72 -18.93
CA ASP A 93 -9.50 -7.54 -20.00
C ASP A 93 -8.91 -8.96 -20.12
N LEU A 94 -7.79 -9.21 -19.44
CA LEU A 94 -7.21 -10.54 -19.36
C LEU A 94 -7.92 -11.37 -18.29
N THR A 95 -7.86 -12.70 -18.46
CA THR A 95 -8.38 -13.64 -17.46
C THR A 95 -7.58 -13.57 -16.15
N VAL A 96 -8.16 -14.10 -15.08
CA VAL A 96 -7.44 -14.28 -13.79
C VAL A 96 -6.18 -15.12 -13.99
N ASP A 97 -6.27 -16.21 -14.75
CA ASP A 97 -5.12 -17.07 -15.03
C ASP A 97 -4.02 -16.33 -15.79
N ASP A 98 -4.39 -15.55 -16.82
CA ASP A 98 -3.42 -14.75 -17.58
C ASP A 98 -2.77 -13.65 -16.70
N ASN A 99 -3.53 -13.01 -15.82
CA ASN A 99 -3.00 -12.06 -14.85
C ASN A 99 -1.93 -12.70 -13.95
N ILE A 100 -2.16 -13.93 -13.47
CA ILE A 100 -1.17 -14.68 -12.67
C ILE A 100 0.03 -15.07 -13.54
N ARG A 101 -0.19 -15.55 -14.77
CA ARG A 101 0.87 -15.97 -15.71
C ARG A 101 1.79 -14.82 -16.10
N VAL A 102 1.25 -13.63 -16.36
CA VAL A 102 2.07 -12.44 -16.66
C VAL A 102 3.04 -12.15 -15.52
N ALA A 103 2.65 -12.39 -14.28
CA ALA A 103 3.55 -12.21 -13.15
C ALA A 103 4.72 -13.21 -13.12
N THR A 104 4.64 -14.32 -13.83
CA THR A 104 5.66 -15.38 -13.84
C THR A 104 6.54 -15.40 -15.09
N TYR A 105 6.42 -14.42 -16.00
CA TYR A 105 7.07 -14.43 -17.30
C TYR A 105 8.60 -14.63 -17.26
N SER A 106 9.26 -14.21 -16.18
CA SER A 106 10.71 -14.32 -15.97
C SER A 106 11.13 -15.58 -15.21
N LEU A 107 10.19 -16.42 -14.78
CA LEU A 107 10.48 -17.62 -13.99
C LEU A 107 10.63 -18.86 -14.87
N PRO A 108 11.47 -19.83 -14.46
CA PRO A 108 11.44 -21.17 -15.02
C PRO A 108 10.03 -21.78 -14.93
N ARG A 109 9.64 -22.57 -15.95
CA ARG A 109 8.28 -23.12 -16.07
C ARG A 109 7.82 -23.91 -14.84
N GLU A 110 8.74 -24.66 -14.24
CA GLU A 110 8.45 -25.46 -13.04
C GLU A 110 8.17 -24.58 -11.83
N GLN A 111 8.98 -23.54 -11.60
CA GLN A 111 8.77 -22.58 -10.52
C GLN A 111 7.46 -21.80 -10.71
N ALA A 112 7.17 -21.37 -11.95
CA ALA A 112 5.92 -20.69 -12.26
C ALA A 112 4.70 -21.58 -11.95
N ARG A 113 4.77 -22.89 -12.25
CA ARG A 113 3.72 -23.86 -11.95
C ARG A 113 3.55 -24.04 -10.43
N ALA A 114 4.63 -24.28 -9.71
CA ALA A 114 4.61 -24.48 -8.27
C ALA A 114 4.09 -23.23 -7.53
N GLY A 115 4.53 -22.04 -7.95
CA GLY A 115 4.05 -20.78 -7.41
C GLY A 115 2.55 -20.57 -7.67
N ARG A 116 2.07 -20.93 -8.88
CA ARG A 116 0.65 -20.86 -9.20
C ARG A 116 -0.20 -21.81 -8.34
N GLU A 117 0.22 -23.05 -8.14
CA GLU A 117 -0.46 -24.00 -7.28
C GLU A 117 -0.61 -23.44 -5.86
N ARG A 118 0.48 -22.94 -5.26
CA ARG A 118 0.45 -22.33 -3.91
C ARG A 118 -0.48 -21.13 -3.78
N VAL A 119 -0.48 -20.21 -4.75
CA VAL A 119 -1.37 -19.04 -4.65
C VAL A 119 -2.84 -19.42 -4.80
N LEU A 120 -3.16 -20.49 -5.55
CA LEU A 120 -4.52 -21.02 -5.67
C LEU A 120 -4.98 -21.78 -4.41
N GLU A 121 -4.06 -22.42 -3.69
CA GLU A 121 -4.34 -22.99 -2.36
C GLU A 121 -4.62 -21.87 -1.33
N LEU A 122 -3.85 -20.78 -1.37
CA LEU A 122 -4.02 -19.64 -0.47
C LEU A 122 -5.30 -18.84 -0.77
N PHE A 123 -5.69 -18.76 -2.05
CA PHE A 123 -6.86 -18.01 -2.52
C PHE A 123 -7.78 -18.91 -3.38
N PRO A 124 -8.47 -19.91 -2.79
CA PRO A 124 -9.32 -20.82 -3.55
C PRO A 124 -10.49 -20.13 -4.26
N GLU A 125 -10.88 -18.92 -3.82
CA GLU A 125 -11.93 -18.14 -4.47
C GLU A 125 -11.55 -17.73 -5.89
N ILE A 126 -10.29 -17.31 -6.10
CA ILE A 126 -9.83 -16.95 -7.46
C ILE A 126 -9.61 -18.20 -8.32
N GLY A 127 -9.33 -19.35 -7.72
CA GLY A 127 -9.23 -20.63 -8.41
C GLY A 127 -10.52 -21.01 -9.15
N ARG A 128 -11.69 -20.61 -8.62
CA ARG A 128 -13.01 -20.81 -9.25
C ARG A 128 -13.29 -19.82 -10.38
N ARG A 129 -12.46 -18.81 -10.54
CA ARG A 129 -12.66 -17.67 -11.46
C ARG A 129 -11.54 -17.56 -12.51
N LEU A 130 -10.69 -18.58 -12.67
CA LEU A 130 -9.49 -18.53 -13.53
C LEU A 130 -9.76 -18.08 -14.95
N SER A 131 -10.87 -18.51 -15.57
CA SER A 131 -11.26 -18.13 -16.93
C SER A 131 -12.02 -16.80 -17.03
N ALA A 132 -12.40 -16.19 -15.89
CA ALA A 132 -13.12 -14.93 -15.91
C ALA A 132 -12.17 -13.75 -16.18
N PRO A 133 -12.56 -12.75 -16.99
CA PRO A 133 -11.84 -11.49 -17.11
C PRO A 133 -11.75 -10.77 -15.76
N ALA A 134 -10.59 -10.18 -15.45
CA ALA A 134 -10.35 -9.56 -14.15
C ALA A 134 -11.32 -8.41 -13.83
N ARG A 135 -11.83 -7.70 -14.85
CA ARG A 135 -12.86 -6.66 -14.68
C ARG A 135 -14.21 -7.18 -14.15
N MET A 136 -14.48 -8.48 -14.29
CA MET A 136 -15.72 -9.11 -13.81
C MET A 136 -15.65 -9.59 -12.36
N LEU A 137 -14.51 -9.41 -11.71
CA LEU A 137 -14.29 -9.78 -10.31
C LEU A 137 -14.82 -8.69 -9.36
N SER A 138 -15.31 -9.11 -8.20
CA SER A 138 -15.53 -8.20 -7.07
C SER A 138 -14.22 -7.55 -6.61
N GLY A 139 -14.30 -6.40 -5.95
CA GLY A 139 -13.09 -5.71 -5.43
C GLY A 139 -12.22 -6.59 -4.52
N GLY A 140 -12.82 -7.49 -3.75
CA GLY A 140 -12.10 -8.44 -2.91
C GLY A 140 -11.38 -9.53 -3.72
N GLU A 141 -12.04 -10.09 -4.73
CA GLU A 141 -11.42 -11.05 -5.65
C GLU A 141 -10.26 -10.39 -6.43
N GLN A 142 -10.45 -9.14 -6.91
CA GLN A 142 -9.38 -8.38 -7.56
C GLN A 142 -8.17 -8.21 -6.63
N GLN A 143 -8.39 -7.88 -5.36
CA GLN A 143 -7.31 -7.76 -4.38
C GLN A 143 -6.58 -9.09 -4.15
N MET A 144 -7.31 -10.21 -4.12
CA MET A 144 -6.71 -11.54 -4.03
C MET A 144 -5.84 -11.86 -5.26
N VAL A 145 -6.26 -11.47 -6.47
CA VAL A 145 -5.46 -11.66 -7.70
C VAL A 145 -4.18 -10.82 -7.64
N VAL A 146 -4.23 -9.57 -7.18
CA VAL A 146 -3.02 -8.73 -7.03
C VAL A 146 -2.05 -9.33 -6.00
N LEU A 147 -2.57 -9.84 -4.87
CA LEU A 147 -1.74 -10.55 -3.88
C LEU A 147 -1.15 -11.83 -4.49
N ALA A 148 -1.93 -12.59 -5.25
CA ALA A 148 -1.46 -13.78 -5.95
C ALA A 148 -0.34 -13.46 -6.95
N GLN A 149 -0.44 -12.36 -7.73
CA GLN A 149 0.62 -11.89 -8.63
C GLN A 149 1.93 -11.55 -7.89
N ALA A 150 1.83 -11.00 -6.68
CA ALA A 150 3.01 -10.72 -5.87
C ALA A 150 3.64 -11.99 -5.30
N LEU A 151 2.81 -12.94 -4.85
CA LEU A 151 3.23 -14.16 -4.16
C LEU A 151 3.70 -15.28 -5.11
N VAL A 152 3.19 -15.32 -6.35
CA VAL A 152 3.50 -16.39 -7.31
C VAL A 152 5.00 -16.54 -7.61
N CYS A 153 5.78 -15.46 -7.38
CA CYS A 153 7.24 -15.44 -7.54
C CYS A 153 8.02 -15.81 -6.27
N GLU A 154 7.33 -16.23 -5.21
CA GLU A 154 7.94 -16.62 -3.92
C GLU A 154 8.89 -15.54 -3.38
N PRO A 155 8.39 -14.34 -3.13
CA PRO A 155 9.23 -13.27 -2.62
C PRO A 155 9.70 -13.59 -1.20
N ARG A 156 10.86 -13.03 -0.82
CA ARG A 156 11.34 -13.02 0.58
C ARG A 156 10.69 -11.90 1.38
N TYR A 157 10.37 -10.80 0.71
CA TYR A 157 9.75 -9.61 1.30
C TYR A 157 8.64 -9.10 0.40
N MET A 158 7.56 -8.65 1.03
CA MET A 158 6.41 -8.09 0.33
C MET A 158 6.03 -6.73 0.92
N LEU A 159 5.93 -5.72 0.08
CA LEU A 159 5.43 -4.39 0.45
C LEU A 159 3.99 -4.28 -0.06
N ILE A 160 3.05 -4.05 0.85
CA ILE A 160 1.62 -3.94 0.53
C ILE A 160 1.17 -2.52 0.81
N ASP A 161 0.80 -1.79 -0.24
CA ASP A 161 0.32 -0.41 -0.14
C ASP A 161 -1.22 -0.40 -0.19
N GLU A 162 -1.83 -0.06 0.95
CA GLU A 162 -3.28 0.07 1.16
C GLU A 162 -4.10 -1.19 0.81
N LEU A 163 -3.85 -2.30 1.55
CA LEU A 163 -4.57 -3.57 1.41
C LEU A 163 -6.09 -3.42 1.50
N SER A 164 -6.55 -2.55 2.41
CA SER A 164 -7.97 -2.43 2.80
C SER A 164 -8.75 -1.37 2.01
N LEU A 165 -8.07 -0.56 1.18
CA LEU A 165 -8.70 0.56 0.48
C LEU A 165 -9.84 0.11 -0.45
N GLY A 166 -11.04 0.68 -0.22
CA GLY A 166 -12.23 0.41 -1.02
C GLY A 166 -12.74 -1.04 -0.92
N LEU A 167 -12.41 -1.74 0.18
CA LEU A 167 -12.95 -3.05 0.50
C LEU A 167 -13.97 -2.98 1.64
N ALA A 168 -15.02 -3.80 1.54
CA ALA A 168 -15.95 -3.99 2.65
C ALA A 168 -15.23 -4.68 3.83
N PRO A 169 -15.57 -4.36 5.09
CA PRO A 169 -14.93 -4.95 6.28
C PRO A 169 -14.91 -6.48 6.29
N VAL A 170 -15.97 -7.11 5.79
CA VAL A 170 -16.05 -8.58 5.69
C VAL A 170 -14.99 -9.16 4.78
N ILE A 171 -14.60 -8.46 3.72
CA ILE A 171 -13.54 -8.89 2.80
C ILE A 171 -12.17 -8.71 3.45
N VAL A 172 -11.96 -7.58 4.13
CA VAL A 172 -10.71 -7.34 4.86
C VAL A 172 -10.49 -8.42 5.92
N ASN A 173 -11.54 -8.79 6.67
CA ASN A 173 -11.48 -9.85 7.67
C ASN A 173 -11.13 -11.24 7.07
N ARG A 174 -11.41 -11.46 5.79
CA ARG A 174 -10.99 -12.68 5.07
C ARG A 174 -9.52 -12.62 4.62
N LEU A 175 -9.00 -11.43 4.32
CA LEU A 175 -7.61 -11.24 3.88
C LEU A 175 -6.62 -11.28 5.06
N VAL A 176 -7.02 -10.75 6.21
CA VAL A 176 -6.18 -10.67 7.43
C VAL A 176 -5.52 -12.00 7.81
N PRO A 177 -6.25 -13.13 7.96
CA PRO A 177 -5.62 -14.41 8.30
C PRO A 177 -4.68 -14.93 7.20
N ARG A 178 -4.93 -14.61 5.94
CA ARG A 178 -4.08 -15.01 4.82
C ARG A 178 -2.76 -14.24 4.80
N ILE A 179 -2.81 -12.92 5.05
CA ILE A 179 -1.59 -12.11 5.19
C ILE A 179 -0.75 -12.60 6.36
N ARG A 180 -1.38 -13.01 7.48
CA ARG A 180 -0.68 -13.61 8.60
C ARG A 180 -0.02 -14.93 8.21
N ALA A 181 -0.73 -15.84 7.55
CA ALA A 181 -0.18 -17.11 7.07
C ALA A 181 0.99 -16.90 6.09
N VAL A 182 0.92 -15.86 5.24
CA VAL A 182 2.04 -15.48 4.35
C VAL A 182 3.26 -15.05 5.17
N ALA A 183 3.10 -14.26 6.22
CA ALA A 183 4.23 -13.90 7.08
C ALA A 183 4.78 -15.13 7.82
N GLU A 184 3.91 -15.95 8.40
CA GLU A 184 4.27 -17.19 9.11
C GLU A 184 5.02 -18.19 8.22
N SER A 185 4.85 -18.12 6.88
CA SER A 185 5.65 -18.92 5.92
C SER A 185 7.08 -18.42 5.75
N GLY A 186 7.49 -17.36 6.44
CA GLY A 186 8.84 -16.80 6.42
C GLY A 186 8.98 -15.52 5.58
N ILE A 187 7.91 -15.01 4.96
CA ILE A 187 7.94 -13.78 4.16
C ILE A 187 7.85 -12.56 5.08
N GLY A 188 8.85 -11.65 5.03
CA GLY A 188 8.77 -10.37 5.73
C GLY A 188 7.80 -9.42 5.02
N ILE A 189 6.88 -8.79 5.75
CA ILE A 189 5.85 -7.92 5.16
C ILE A 189 5.98 -6.50 5.69
N LEU A 190 6.09 -5.51 4.79
CA LEU A 190 5.82 -4.11 5.09
C LEU A 190 4.40 -3.78 4.68
N LEU A 191 3.51 -3.62 5.67
CA LEU A 191 2.10 -3.28 5.47
C LEU A 191 1.91 -1.78 5.65
N ILE A 192 1.62 -1.09 4.57
CA ILE A 192 1.33 0.33 4.56
C ILE A 192 -0.19 0.50 4.61
N GLU A 193 -0.69 1.20 5.64
CA GLU A 193 -2.12 1.36 5.85
C GLU A 193 -2.47 2.75 6.39
N GLN A 194 -3.66 3.18 6.03
CA GLN A 194 -4.30 4.33 6.66
C GLN A 194 -5.18 3.89 7.84
N PHE A 195 -5.79 2.71 7.77
CA PHE A 195 -6.64 2.16 8.82
C PHE A 195 -5.80 1.45 9.90
N THR A 196 -5.55 2.17 10.98
CA THR A 196 -4.62 1.76 12.05
C THR A 196 -5.03 0.47 12.75
N THR A 197 -6.33 0.21 12.92
CA THR A 197 -6.85 -0.97 13.63
C THR A 197 -6.43 -2.27 12.95
N ILE A 198 -6.53 -2.34 11.61
CA ILE A 198 -6.17 -3.53 10.82
C ILE A 198 -4.67 -3.75 10.89
N ALA A 199 -3.90 -2.70 10.58
CA ALA A 199 -2.45 -2.80 10.55
C ALA A 199 -1.86 -3.19 11.90
N LEU A 200 -2.29 -2.52 12.98
CA LEU A 200 -1.82 -2.82 14.33
C LEU A 200 -2.31 -4.18 14.85
N GLY A 201 -3.44 -4.70 14.34
CA GLY A 201 -3.93 -6.05 14.66
C GLY A 201 -3.06 -7.16 14.07
N LEU A 202 -2.36 -6.88 12.96
CA LEU A 202 -1.50 -7.81 12.25
C LEU A 202 -0.03 -7.67 12.62
N ALA A 203 0.45 -6.44 12.86
CA ALA A 203 1.87 -6.12 12.91
C ALA A 203 2.55 -6.52 14.22
N ASN A 204 3.82 -6.92 14.10
CA ASN A 204 4.79 -7.09 15.18
C ASN A 204 5.42 -5.73 15.54
N GLN A 205 5.90 -5.02 14.55
CA GLN A 205 6.50 -3.70 14.62
C GLN A 205 5.58 -2.65 13.97
N ALA A 206 5.64 -1.41 14.44
CA ALA A 206 4.89 -0.31 13.83
C ALA A 206 5.71 0.97 13.79
N HIS A 207 5.55 1.70 12.70
CA HIS A 207 6.14 3.02 12.48
C HIS A 207 5.03 4.01 12.12
N ILE A 208 5.12 5.23 12.61
CA ILE A 208 4.26 6.33 12.17
C ILE A 208 5.09 7.31 11.35
N MET A 209 4.67 7.57 10.12
CA MET A 209 5.30 8.51 9.21
C MET A 209 4.45 9.76 9.05
N GLU A 210 5.08 10.92 9.23
CA GLU A 210 4.46 12.24 9.04
C GLU A 210 5.47 13.22 8.42
N GLY A 211 5.03 13.96 7.41
CA GLY A 211 5.86 14.96 6.75
C GLY A 211 7.18 14.43 6.18
N GLY A 212 7.20 13.15 5.80
CA GLY A 212 8.38 12.48 5.25
C GLY A 212 9.34 11.88 6.28
N GLN A 213 9.03 11.93 7.57
CA GLN A 213 9.89 11.43 8.65
C GLN A 213 9.14 10.44 9.55
N LEU A 214 9.87 9.54 10.21
CA LEU A 214 9.30 8.69 11.25
C LEU A 214 9.12 9.50 12.53
N ARG A 215 7.91 9.46 13.11
CA ARG A 215 7.57 10.07 14.40
C ARG A 215 7.52 9.06 15.53
N PHE A 216 7.27 7.80 15.18
CA PHE A 216 7.28 6.68 16.11
C PHE A 216 7.90 5.46 15.43
N SER A 217 8.64 4.68 16.19
CA SER A 217 9.15 3.38 15.80
C SER A 217 9.17 2.48 17.03
N GLY A 218 8.57 1.29 16.97
CA GLY A 218 8.52 0.37 18.09
C GLY A 218 7.54 -0.78 17.88
N LEU A 219 7.25 -1.51 18.95
CA LEU A 219 6.33 -2.63 18.91
C LEU A 219 4.88 -2.15 18.66
N ALA A 220 4.16 -2.86 17.80
CA ALA A 220 2.78 -2.52 17.47
C ALA A 220 1.85 -2.54 18.70
N ARG A 221 2.13 -3.44 19.68
CA ARG A 221 1.39 -3.50 20.95
C ARG A 221 1.53 -2.21 21.77
N ASP A 222 2.72 -1.58 21.76
CA ASP A 222 2.96 -0.35 22.52
C ASP A 222 2.21 0.83 21.91
N LEU A 223 2.11 0.86 20.58
CA LEU A 223 1.34 1.86 19.87
C LEU A 223 -0.18 1.68 20.09
N ARG A 224 -0.67 0.43 20.17
CA ARG A 224 -2.07 0.15 20.55
C ARG A 224 -2.42 0.65 21.95
N ALA A 225 -1.46 0.57 22.89
CA ALA A 225 -1.64 1.06 24.24
C ALA A 225 -1.61 2.59 24.36
N ARG A 226 -1.20 3.30 23.30
CA ARG A 226 -1.02 4.76 23.28
C ARG A 226 -1.81 5.42 22.12
N PRO A 227 -3.15 5.42 22.16
CA PRO A 227 -3.98 5.98 21.08
C PRO A 227 -3.75 7.47 20.84
N GLU A 228 -3.21 8.21 21.82
CA GLU A 228 -2.83 9.61 21.69
C GLU A 228 -1.72 9.83 20.64
N LEU A 229 -0.75 8.91 20.50
CA LEU A 229 0.28 9.00 19.48
C LEU A 229 -0.30 8.86 18.05
N LEU A 230 -1.31 8.00 17.90
CA LEU A 230 -2.05 7.89 16.65
C LEU A 230 -2.82 9.17 16.36
N ARG A 231 -3.57 9.70 17.36
CA ARG A 231 -4.36 10.91 17.19
C ARG A 231 -3.49 12.11 16.83
N SER A 232 -2.35 12.31 17.49
CA SER A 232 -1.46 13.44 17.18
C SER A 232 -0.96 13.40 15.74
N ALA A 233 -0.55 12.24 15.23
CA ALA A 233 -0.08 12.09 13.86
C ALA A 233 -1.15 12.34 12.79
N TYR A 234 -2.43 12.13 13.12
CA TYR A 234 -3.55 12.29 12.18
C TYR A 234 -4.28 13.65 12.35
N LEU A 235 -4.30 14.26 13.55
CA LEU A 235 -5.05 15.49 13.85
C LEU A 235 -4.29 16.77 13.49
N LEU A 236 -2.97 16.78 13.46
CA LEU A 236 -2.18 17.96 13.11
C LEU A 236 -2.41 18.50 11.68
N ARG A 237 -3.13 17.79 10.83
CA ARG A 237 -3.60 18.25 9.51
C ARG A 237 -5.06 18.73 9.49
N GLY A 238 -5.87 18.46 10.50
CA GLY A 238 -7.27 18.93 10.57
C GLY A 238 -7.41 20.42 10.85
N SER A 239 -6.32 21.10 11.26
CA SER A 239 -6.31 22.55 11.52
C SER A 239 -5.85 23.43 10.36
N ALA A 240 -5.40 22.84 9.24
CA ALA A 240 -5.00 23.60 8.06
C ALA A 240 -5.80 23.14 6.84
N ALA A 241 -6.81 23.96 6.47
CA ALA A 241 -7.66 23.88 5.28
C ALA A 241 -8.91 22.98 5.37
N GLN A 242 -9.92 23.42 6.09
CA GLN A 242 -11.28 23.32 5.56
C GLN A 242 -11.41 24.45 4.51
N PRO A 243 -11.62 24.15 3.22
CA PRO A 243 -12.18 25.16 2.32
C PRO A 243 -13.58 25.46 2.86
N GLY A 244 -13.85 26.75 3.14
CA GLY A 244 -15.18 27.21 3.54
C GLY A 244 -16.22 26.73 2.53
N PRO A 245 -17.49 26.57 2.93
CA PRO A 245 -18.55 26.15 2.04
C PRO A 245 -18.57 27.10 0.82
N PRO A 246 -18.81 26.57 -0.40
CA PRO A 246 -18.89 27.38 -1.58
C PRO A 246 -19.94 28.49 -1.35
N ALA A 247 -19.55 29.73 -1.62
CA ALA A 247 -20.45 30.87 -1.57
C ALA A 247 -21.70 30.55 -2.40
N THR A 248 -22.87 30.60 -1.79
CA THR A 248 -24.16 30.47 -2.45
C THR A 248 -24.24 31.54 -3.53
N PRO A 249 -24.51 31.22 -4.79
CA PRO A 249 -24.69 32.22 -5.82
C PRO A 249 -25.88 33.11 -5.44
N ALA A 250 -25.64 34.43 -5.44
CA ALA A 250 -26.68 35.43 -5.20
C ALA A 250 -27.82 35.23 -6.23
N THR A 251 -29.02 35.05 -5.71
CA THR A 251 -30.24 34.99 -6.52
C THR A 251 -30.38 36.31 -7.32
N PRO A 252 -30.59 36.27 -8.65
CA PRO A 252 -30.86 37.49 -9.41
C PRO A 252 -32.18 38.07 -8.94
N GLY A 253 -32.14 39.35 -8.59
CA GLY A 253 -33.33 40.10 -8.18
C GLY A 253 -34.42 40.07 -9.26
N THR A 254 -35.65 39.81 -8.83
CA THR A 254 -36.87 39.87 -9.60
C THR A 254 -37.05 41.29 -10.17
N PRO A 255 -37.31 41.47 -11.49
CA PRO A 255 -37.65 42.77 -12.03
C PRO A 255 -39.00 43.27 -11.48
N GLY A 256 -39.00 44.48 -10.94
CA GLY A 256 -40.17 45.13 -10.41
C GLY A 256 -41.23 45.32 -11.48
N THR A 257 -42.46 44.95 -11.14
CA THR A 257 -43.69 45.23 -11.86
C THR A 257 -43.91 46.75 -12.03
N PRO A 258 -44.24 47.27 -13.23
CA PRO A 258 -44.58 48.70 -13.38
C PRO A 258 -45.98 48.96 -12.79
N ASP A 259 -46.07 50.03 -12.03
CA ASP A 259 -47.26 50.59 -11.40
C ASP A 259 -48.20 51.19 -12.48
N PRO A 260 -49.49 50.81 -12.59
CA PRO A 260 -50.44 51.38 -13.49
C PRO A 260 -51.26 52.49 -12.80
N SER A 261 -50.69 53.62 -12.50
CA SER A 261 -51.49 54.79 -12.10
C SER A 261 -50.85 56.07 -12.51
N GLY A 262 -51.38 56.67 -13.55
CA GLY A 262 -50.97 58.02 -13.98
C GLY A 262 -51.74 58.45 -15.23
N SER A 263 -53.04 58.69 -15.02
CA SER A 263 -53.88 59.41 -15.96
C SER A 263 -53.49 60.92 -16.02
N ARG A 264 -53.33 61.43 -17.14
CA ARG A 264 -53.85 62.64 -17.88
C ARG A 264 -52.86 63.12 -18.89
#